data_441fcc1ef77a5ba577787305c6ca7c70
#
_entry.id   441fcc1ef77a5ba577787305c6ca7c70
#
_cell.length_a   1.000
_cell.length_b   1.000
_cell.length_c   1.000
_cell.angle_alpha   90.00
_cell.angle_beta   90.00
_cell.angle_gamma   90.00
#
_symmetry.space_group_name_H-M   'P 1'
#
loop_
_entity.id
_entity.type
_entity.pdbx_description
1 polymer ?
#
loop_
_entity_poly.entity_id
_entity_poly.type
_entity_poly.pdbx_seq_one_letter_code
_entity_poly.pdbx_strand_id
1 'polypeptide(L)'
;MKLSRRDLAALVPALAAAQSAALPSRAYRFEDLPVKVNGQNRSRDVFNGRNHAGYPVDLHITELAPGQAPHASHHHAHEEIVMLQTGLLEVTIEGKVTRVTAGSVVYVNSNEEHGWKNPGPERAQYFVIAIGREG
;
A
#
# COMPACT_ATOMS: atom_id res chain seq x y z
N MET A 1 -42.26 -6.68 -24.59
CA MET A 1 -41.48 -5.55 -25.16
C MET A 1 -40.13 -6.09 -25.65
N LYS A 2 -39.89 -6.05 -26.94
CA LYS A 2 -38.61 -6.49 -27.51
C LYS A 2 -37.64 -5.31 -27.44
N LEU A 3 -36.62 -5.41 -26.61
CA LEU A 3 -35.51 -4.46 -26.57
C LEU A 3 -34.78 -4.51 -27.93
N SER A 4 -34.61 -3.38 -28.57
CA SER A 4 -33.88 -3.29 -29.82
C SER A 4 -32.35 -3.46 -29.56
N ARG A 5 -31.64 -3.92 -30.59
CA ARG A 5 -30.15 -4.02 -30.50
C ARG A 5 -29.48 -2.68 -30.20
N ARG A 6 -30.16 -1.56 -30.41
CA ARG A 6 -29.66 -0.21 -30.09
C ARG A 6 -29.76 0.12 -28.61
N ASP A 7 -30.71 -0.46 -27.89
CA ASP A 7 -30.89 -0.21 -26.45
C ASP A 7 -29.88 -0.95 -25.61
N LEU A 8 -29.42 -2.11 -26.08
CA LEU A 8 -28.33 -2.89 -25.42
C LEU A 8 -26.98 -2.23 -25.56
N ALA A 9 -26.66 -1.55 -26.67
CA ALA A 9 -25.38 -0.88 -26.88
C ALA A 9 -25.19 0.36 -26.02
N ALA A 10 -26.25 0.97 -25.48
CA ALA A 10 -26.18 2.16 -24.63
C ALA A 10 -25.90 1.85 -23.16
N LEU A 11 -26.11 0.62 -22.69
CA LEU A 11 -25.91 0.23 -21.27
C LEU A 11 -24.47 -0.18 -20.95
N VAL A 12 -23.73 -0.75 -21.92
CA VAL A 12 -22.37 -1.28 -21.72
C VAL A 12 -21.33 -0.19 -21.41
N PRO A 13 -21.29 0.99 -22.06
CA PRO A 13 -20.32 2.03 -21.72
C PRO A 13 -20.49 2.62 -20.32
N ALA A 14 -21.71 2.71 -19.80
CA ALA A 14 -21.96 3.26 -18.46
C ALA A 14 -21.45 2.34 -17.34
N LEU A 15 -21.61 1.03 -17.49
CA LEU A 15 -21.10 0.03 -16.54
C LEU A 15 -19.56 -0.03 -16.56
N ALA A 16 -18.93 -0.01 -17.73
CA ALA A 16 -17.48 0.02 -17.88
C ALA A 16 -16.87 1.28 -17.26
N ALA A 17 -17.49 2.46 -17.44
CA ALA A 17 -17.02 3.72 -16.84
C ALA A 17 -17.12 3.70 -15.30
N ALA A 18 -18.18 3.11 -14.72
CA ALA A 18 -18.35 2.99 -13.28
C ALA A 18 -17.32 2.04 -12.64
N GLN A 19 -16.87 0.99 -13.37
CA GLN A 19 -15.93 -0.02 -12.88
C GLN A 19 -14.45 0.37 -13.07
N SER A 20 -14.16 1.34 -13.95
CA SER A 20 -12.80 1.70 -14.35
C SER A 20 -12.35 3.10 -13.90
N ALA A 21 -13.09 3.72 -12.96
CA ALA A 21 -12.73 5.04 -12.46
C ALA A 21 -11.36 5.01 -11.76
N ALA A 22 -10.39 5.73 -12.32
CA ALA A 22 -9.09 5.90 -11.72
C ALA A 22 -9.14 6.88 -10.55
N LEU A 23 -8.15 6.76 -9.65
CA LEU A 23 -7.94 7.74 -8.60
C LEU A 23 -7.75 9.14 -9.20
N PRO A 24 -8.45 10.16 -8.69
CA PRO A 24 -8.24 11.52 -9.14
C PRO A 24 -6.90 12.07 -8.66
N SER A 25 -6.35 13.03 -9.39
CA SER A 25 -5.21 13.81 -8.91
C SER A 25 -5.59 14.58 -7.66
N ARG A 26 -4.80 14.46 -6.61
CA ARG A 26 -5.09 15.10 -5.33
C ARG A 26 -3.81 15.23 -4.49
N ALA A 27 -3.73 16.32 -3.72
CA ALA A 27 -2.75 16.45 -2.64
C ALA A 27 -3.34 15.91 -1.33
N TYR A 28 -2.58 15.10 -0.63
CA TYR A 28 -2.96 14.56 0.69
C TYR A 28 -2.03 15.20 1.73
N ARG A 29 -2.58 16.07 2.57
CA ARG A 29 -1.81 16.69 3.64
C ARG A 29 -1.65 15.71 4.79
N PHE A 30 -0.43 15.53 5.26
CA PHE A 30 -0.12 14.58 6.33
C PHE A 30 -0.99 14.80 7.58
N GLU A 31 -1.13 16.05 7.98
CA GLU A 31 -1.92 16.45 9.17
C GLU A 31 -3.42 16.18 9.05
N ASP A 32 -3.94 16.01 7.84
CA ASP A 32 -5.36 15.72 7.59
C ASP A 32 -5.66 14.21 7.52
N LEU A 33 -4.63 13.37 7.49
CA LEU A 33 -4.81 11.92 7.42
C LEU A 33 -5.28 11.35 8.75
N PRO A 34 -6.40 10.60 8.77
CA PRO A 34 -6.86 9.95 10.00
C PRO A 34 -5.83 8.98 10.55
N VAL A 35 -5.58 9.03 11.85
CA VAL A 35 -4.65 8.12 12.53
C VAL A 35 -5.40 6.93 13.08
N LYS A 36 -4.93 5.72 12.74
CA LYS A 36 -5.35 4.47 13.34
C LYS A 36 -4.28 4.02 14.32
N VAL A 37 -4.67 3.70 15.55
CA VAL A 37 -3.78 3.18 16.58
C VAL A 37 -3.94 1.68 16.65
N ASN A 38 -2.81 0.96 16.58
CA ASN A 38 -2.75 -0.49 16.73
C ASN A 38 -1.67 -0.83 17.77
N GLY A 39 -2.09 -1.03 19.02
CA GLY A 39 -1.16 -1.20 20.12
C GLY A 39 -0.26 0.03 20.28
N GLN A 40 1.05 -0.17 20.17
CA GLN A 40 2.05 0.90 20.23
C GLN A 40 2.32 1.55 18.86
N ASN A 41 1.76 0.98 17.78
CA ASN A 41 1.98 1.42 16.42
C ASN A 41 0.85 2.33 15.94
N ARG A 42 1.11 3.10 14.90
CA ARG A 42 0.14 3.97 14.25
C ARG A 42 0.18 3.79 12.74
N SER A 43 -0.93 3.98 12.08
CA SER A 43 -0.99 4.01 10.63
C SER A 43 -1.93 5.08 10.11
N ARG A 44 -1.72 5.50 8.88
CA ARG A 44 -2.56 6.45 8.15
C ARG A 44 -2.77 5.93 6.74
N ASP A 45 -4.03 5.68 6.38
CA ASP A 45 -4.36 5.39 5.00
C ASP A 45 -4.32 6.70 4.21
N VAL A 46 -3.68 6.69 3.04
CA VAL A 46 -3.62 7.84 2.15
C VAL A 46 -4.61 7.66 1.01
N PHE A 47 -4.46 6.63 0.20
CA PHE A 47 -5.43 6.26 -0.81
C PHE A 47 -5.43 4.75 -1.07
N ASN A 48 -6.55 4.26 -1.55
CA ASN A 48 -6.73 2.91 -2.04
C ASN A 48 -7.69 2.97 -3.23
N GLY A 49 -7.24 2.50 -4.38
CA GLY A 49 -8.05 2.54 -5.60
C GLY A 49 -7.34 1.92 -6.78
N ARG A 50 -7.59 2.45 -7.98
CA ARG A 50 -6.97 2.00 -9.22
C ARG A 50 -6.26 3.15 -9.92
N ASN A 51 -5.15 2.83 -10.58
CA ASN A 51 -4.46 3.78 -11.43
C ASN A 51 -5.17 3.90 -12.80
N HIS A 52 -4.64 4.75 -13.69
CA HIS A 52 -5.22 4.95 -15.03
C HIS A 52 -5.28 3.65 -15.84
N ALA A 53 -4.30 2.77 -15.69
CA ALA A 53 -4.26 1.48 -16.39
C ALA A 53 -5.19 0.41 -15.78
N GLY A 54 -5.87 0.73 -14.67
CA GLY A 54 -6.81 -0.16 -14.00
C GLY A 54 -6.18 -1.08 -12.96
N TYR A 55 -4.90 -0.92 -12.62
CA TYR A 55 -4.25 -1.71 -11.59
C TYR A 55 -4.59 -1.18 -10.18
N PRO A 56 -4.85 -2.07 -9.22
CA PRO A 56 -4.96 -1.67 -7.82
C PRO A 56 -3.69 -0.96 -7.35
N VAL A 57 -3.87 0.10 -6.60
CA VAL A 57 -2.78 0.85 -5.96
C VAL A 57 -3.25 1.34 -4.59
N ASP A 58 -2.40 1.14 -3.60
CA ASP A 58 -2.64 1.55 -2.21
C ASP A 58 -1.42 2.30 -1.70
N LEU A 59 -1.65 3.34 -0.92
CA LEU A 59 -0.59 4.02 -0.19
C LEU A 59 -1.03 4.22 1.25
N HIS A 60 -0.21 3.79 2.17
CA HIS A 60 -0.38 4.07 3.59
C HIS A 60 0.96 4.43 4.24
N ILE A 61 0.89 5.05 5.40
CA ILE A 61 2.04 5.44 6.21
C ILE A 61 1.93 4.69 7.53
N THR A 62 3.04 4.05 7.94
CA THR A 62 3.10 3.31 9.20
C THR A 62 4.18 3.87 10.09
N GLU A 63 3.89 3.93 11.38
CA GLU A 63 4.82 4.30 12.43
C GLU A 63 4.92 3.16 13.43
N LEU A 64 6.12 2.63 13.60
CA LEU A 64 6.42 1.54 14.50
C LEU A 64 7.16 2.05 15.74
N ALA A 65 6.68 1.65 16.90
CA ALA A 65 7.42 1.81 18.14
C ALA A 65 8.68 0.92 18.15
N PRO A 66 9.69 1.24 18.99
CA PRO A 66 10.88 0.41 19.11
C PRO A 66 10.56 -1.06 19.40
N GLY A 67 11.19 -1.97 18.68
CA GLY A 67 11.00 -3.42 18.80
C GLY A 67 9.75 -3.98 18.14
N GLN A 68 8.91 -3.15 17.55
CA GLN A 68 7.63 -3.57 16.97
C GLN A 68 7.73 -3.89 15.48
N ALA A 69 6.83 -4.76 15.03
CA ALA A 69 6.58 -5.08 13.63
C ALA A 69 5.11 -4.74 13.30
N PRO A 70 4.77 -4.48 12.03
CA PRO A 70 3.38 -4.21 11.67
C PRO A 70 2.51 -5.47 11.72
N HIS A 71 3.09 -6.61 11.41
CA HIS A 71 2.48 -7.95 11.38
C HIS A 71 3.59 -9.00 11.25
N ALA A 72 3.25 -10.29 11.32
CA ALA A 72 4.18 -11.38 11.05
C ALA A 72 4.60 -11.38 9.56
N SER A 73 5.76 -11.98 9.27
CA SER A 73 6.20 -12.24 7.89
C SER A 73 5.11 -12.93 7.09
N HIS A 74 4.94 -12.52 5.84
CA HIS A 74 3.93 -13.05 4.93
C HIS A 74 4.36 -12.89 3.46
N HIS A 75 3.52 -13.35 2.55
CA HIS A 75 3.65 -13.12 1.12
C HIS A 75 2.29 -12.81 0.51
N HIS A 76 2.28 -12.13 -0.62
CA HIS A 76 1.07 -11.76 -1.37
C HIS A 76 1.41 -11.47 -2.83
N ALA A 77 0.38 -11.43 -3.68
CA ALA A 77 0.57 -11.27 -5.12
C ALA A 77 0.98 -9.86 -5.53
N HIS A 78 0.52 -8.82 -4.83
CA HIS A 78 0.93 -7.45 -5.13
C HIS A 78 2.39 -7.19 -4.72
N GLU A 79 3.06 -6.31 -5.45
CA GLU A 79 4.38 -5.81 -5.09
C GLU A 79 4.27 -4.66 -4.10
N GLU A 80 5.32 -4.44 -3.33
CA GLU A 80 5.39 -3.32 -2.40
C GLU A 80 6.67 -2.50 -2.58
N ILE A 81 6.53 -1.19 -2.44
CA ILE A 81 7.64 -0.27 -2.30
C ILE A 81 7.54 0.34 -0.91
N VAL A 82 8.60 0.20 -0.13
CA VAL A 82 8.70 0.79 1.22
C VAL A 82 9.75 1.89 1.19
N MET A 83 9.37 3.07 1.63
CA MET A 83 10.28 4.23 1.73
C MET A 83 10.40 4.63 3.19
N LEU A 84 11.56 4.40 3.80
CA LEU A 84 11.81 4.77 5.18
C LEU A 84 12.08 6.27 5.29
N GLN A 85 11.25 6.96 6.07
CA GLN A 85 11.36 8.38 6.29
C GLN A 85 12.21 8.69 7.52
N THR A 86 11.95 8.02 8.64
CA THR A 86 12.65 8.23 9.91
C THR A 86 12.91 6.90 10.63
N GLY A 87 13.97 6.84 11.41
CA GLY A 87 14.32 5.66 12.21
C GLY A 87 15.08 4.60 11.43
N LEU A 88 14.93 3.36 11.87
CA LEU A 88 15.58 2.18 11.30
C LEU A 88 14.57 1.09 11.03
N LEU A 89 14.78 0.29 9.99
CA LEU A 89 14.07 -0.95 9.78
C LEU A 89 15.05 -2.11 9.58
N GLU A 90 14.72 -3.24 10.15
CA GLU A 90 15.35 -4.52 9.85
C GLU A 90 14.39 -5.30 8.94
N VAL A 91 14.78 -5.46 7.69
CA VAL A 91 13.94 -6.07 6.63
C VAL A 91 14.44 -7.47 6.34
N THR A 92 13.53 -8.42 6.30
CA THR A 92 13.83 -9.81 5.90
C THR A 92 13.01 -10.15 4.65
N ILE A 93 13.70 -10.52 3.58
CA ILE A 93 13.10 -10.97 2.32
C ILE A 93 13.70 -12.32 1.96
N GLU A 94 12.88 -13.35 1.81
CA GLU A 94 13.31 -14.70 1.51
C GLU A 94 14.48 -15.16 2.42
N GLY A 95 14.38 -14.88 3.72
CA GLY A 95 15.38 -15.21 4.72
C GLY A 95 16.58 -14.29 4.79
N LYS A 96 16.75 -13.37 3.86
CA LYS A 96 17.88 -12.41 3.86
C LYS A 96 17.52 -11.17 4.67
N VAL A 97 18.31 -10.89 5.69
CA VAL A 97 18.15 -9.74 6.58
C VAL A 97 18.99 -8.56 6.10
N THR A 98 18.37 -7.38 6.02
CA THR A 98 19.03 -6.12 5.67
C THR A 98 18.55 -5.02 6.60
N ARG A 99 19.44 -4.29 7.24
CA ARG A 99 19.12 -3.06 7.97
C ARG A 99 19.15 -1.87 7.02
N VAL A 100 18.14 -1.03 7.10
CA VAL A 100 18.02 0.16 6.27
C VAL A 100 17.81 1.39 7.14
N THR A 101 18.36 2.51 6.70
CA THR A 101 18.30 3.82 7.36
C THR A 101 17.36 4.76 6.63
N ALA A 102 17.05 5.90 7.24
CA ALA A 102 16.19 6.92 6.64
C ALA A 102 16.64 7.32 5.22
N GLY A 103 15.71 7.42 4.30
CA GLY A 103 15.94 7.65 2.86
C GLY A 103 16.08 6.37 2.04
N SER A 104 16.23 5.21 2.67
CA SER A 104 16.32 3.92 1.99
C SER A 104 14.98 3.50 1.38
N VAL A 105 15.06 2.73 0.30
CA VAL A 105 13.91 2.16 -0.41
C VAL A 105 14.04 0.64 -0.43
N VAL A 106 12.94 -0.04 -0.14
CA VAL A 106 12.83 -1.49 -0.23
C VAL A 106 11.79 -1.82 -1.30
N TYR A 107 12.13 -2.73 -2.19
CA TYR A 107 11.19 -3.29 -3.15
C TYR A 107 10.95 -4.76 -2.83
N VAL A 108 9.68 -5.15 -2.74
CA VAL A 108 9.28 -6.54 -2.50
C VAL A 108 8.51 -7.04 -3.72
N ASN A 109 9.03 -8.07 -4.34
CA ASN A 109 8.40 -8.70 -5.50
C ASN A 109 7.21 -9.57 -5.10
N SER A 110 6.37 -9.88 -6.09
CA SER A 110 5.18 -10.74 -5.93
C SER A 110 5.54 -12.09 -5.30
N ASN A 111 4.76 -12.49 -4.31
CA ASN A 111 4.82 -13.79 -3.62
C ASN A 111 6.15 -14.12 -2.91
N GLU A 112 7.02 -13.16 -2.71
CA GLU A 112 8.20 -13.34 -1.89
C GLU A 112 7.85 -13.16 -0.40
N GLU A 113 8.30 -14.10 0.44
CA GLU A 113 8.12 -14.03 1.89
C GLU A 113 8.91 -12.86 2.46
N HIS A 114 8.24 -11.96 3.17
CA HIS A 114 8.87 -10.75 3.68
C HIS A 114 8.26 -10.27 5.01
N GLY A 115 9.04 -9.50 5.72
CA GLY A 115 8.62 -8.80 6.93
C GLY A 115 9.69 -7.80 7.35
N TRP A 116 9.32 -6.93 8.26
CA TRP A 116 10.25 -5.98 8.85
C TRP A 116 9.85 -5.64 10.28
N LYS A 117 10.82 -5.11 11.01
CA LYS A 117 10.61 -4.61 12.36
C LYS A 117 11.47 -3.37 12.59
N ASN A 118 11.09 -2.59 13.59
CA ASN A 118 11.91 -1.50 14.10
C ASN A 118 12.88 -2.04 15.16
N PRO A 119 14.20 -2.10 14.90
CA PRO A 119 15.15 -2.58 15.88
C PRO A 119 15.39 -1.57 17.03
N GLY A 120 14.79 -0.39 16.99
CA GLY A 120 14.95 0.66 17.97
C GLY A 120 16.22 1.49 17.79
N PRO A 121 16.51 2.45 18.70
CA PRO A 121 15.76 2.79 19.91
C PRO A 121 14.61 3.78 19.67
N GLU A 122 14.51 4.41 18.49
CA GLU A 122 13.53 5.42 18.18
C GLU A 122 12.35 4.85 17.36
N ARG A 123 11.26 5.61 17.27
CA ARG A 123 10.15 5.27 16.38
C ARG A 123 10.60 5.35 14.94
N ALA A 124 10.08 4.44 14.10
CA ALA A 124 10.34 4.42 12.67
C ALA A 124 9.05 4.77 11.91
N GLN A 125 9.15 5.64 10.91
CA GLN A 125 8.04 5.98 10.03
C GLN A 125 8.40 5.72 8.58
N TYR A 126 7.52 5.04 7.87
CA TYR A 126 7.73 4.66 6.48
C TYR A 126 6.44 4.70 5.67
N PHE A 127 6.59 4.87 4.37
CA PHE A 127 5.52 4.83 3.39
C PHE A 127 5.52 3.47 2.70
N VAL A 128 4.34 2.90 2.49
CA VAL A 128 4.16 1.66 1.72
C VAL A 128 3.26 1.95 0.54
N ILE A 129 3.76 1.64 -0.65
CA ILE A 129 2.98 1.63 -1.89
C ILE A 129 2.81 0.18 -2.31
N ALA A 130 1.58 -0.30 -2.34
CA ALA A 130 1.23 -1.61 -2.87
C ALA A 130 0.68 -1.45 -4.28
N ILE A 131 1.19 -2.23 -5.22
CA ILE A 131 0.83 -2.12 -6.64
C ILE A 131 0.52 -3.50 -7.20
N GLY A 132 -0.54 -3.60 -7.99
CA GLY A 132 -0.84 -4.80 -8.74
C GLY A 132 -1.95 -5.63 -8.15
N ARG A 133 -1.92 -6.93 -8.40
CA ARG A 133 -3.00 -7.84 -8.02
C ARG A 133 -3.08 -8.01 -6.51
N GLU A 134 -4.30 -7.99 -6.01
CA GLU A 134 -4.61 -8.44 -4.66
C GLU A 134 -4.42 -9.96 -4.55
N GLY A 135 -3.87 -10.40 -3.42
CA GLY A 135 -3.64 -11.83 -3.24
C GLY A 135 -3.47 -12.23 -1.79
#